data_c9ba7bd2cc7990de7ece6c7711120e64
#
_entry.id   c9ba7bd2cc7990de7ece6c7711120e64
#
_cell.length_a   1.000
_cell.length_b   1.000
_cell.length_c   1.000
_cell.angle_alpha   90.00
_cell.angle_beta   90.00
_cell.angle_gamma   90.00
#
_symmetry.space_group_name_H-M   'P 1'
#
loop_
_entity.id
_entity.type
_entity.pdbx_description
1 polymer ?
#
loop_
_entity_poly.entity_id
_entity_poly.type
_entity_poly.pdbx_seq_one_letter_code
_entity_poly.pdbx_strand_id
1 'polypeptide(L)'
;MSTATGIVERALDEDVRSGDVTTESTVPVQARARARITQKAPGVIFGLDVAEEVFRNLDPDIEITRRIAEGEWRENGPVLEMEGRARALLTGERTALNFLQRLSGVATLTARCVQAVEGTGVRILDTRKTTPGLRDLEKAAVAAGGGTNHRAGLYDAILIKENHAALAGGIAEAIRKAHQAAPGLPLEVECRNLAEVDEALSAGEAITGFRILLDNMTPAQLTEAVQRVAGRAELEASGGVTLQTLREIAQTGVNFISVGALTHSAPALDLSLLLEPLL
;
A
#
# COMPACT_ATOMS: atom_id res chain seq x y z
N MET A 1 21.05 -6.89 -1.70
CA MET A 1 20.69 -5.72 -0.86
C MET A 1 19.18 -5.67 -0.80
N SER A 2 18.59 -5.52 0.37
CA SER A 2 17.12 -5.40 0.51
C SER A 2 16.65 -4.13 -0.19
N THR A 3 15.45 -4.13 -0.78
CA THR A 3 14.83 -2.95 -1.42
C THR A 3 14.76 -1.76 -0.45
N ALA A 4 14.65 -2.03 0.85
CA ALA A 4 14.65 -1.02 1.92
C ALA A 4 15.98 -0.28 2.06
N THR A 5 17.12 -0.97 2.03
CA THR A 5 18.45 -0.36 2.20
C THR A 5 18.72 0.73 1.16
N GLY A 6 18.52 0.47 -0.12
CA GLY A 6 18.76 1.47 -1.16
C GLY A 6 17.80 2.67 -1.14
N ILE A 7 16.59 2.53 -0.55
CA ILE A 7 15.64 3.63 -0.38
C ILE A 7 16.07 4.49 0.80
N VAL A 8 16.48 3.88 1.91
CA VAL A 8 16.95 4.58 3.11
C VAL A 8 18.22 5.39 2.80
N GLU A 9 19.21 4.79 2.12
CA GLU A 9 20.42 5.49 1.71
C GLU A 9 20.10 6.75 0.89
N ARG A 10 19.20 6.65 -0.11
CA ARG A 10 18.80 7.83 -0.91
C ARG A 10 18.10 8.90 -0.09
N ALA A 11 17.23 8.51 0.85
CA ALA A 11 16.52 9.46 1.71
C ALA A 11 17.46 10.17 2.69
N LEU A 12 18.44 9.45 3.24
CA LEU A 12 19.49 10.05 4.07
C LEU A 12 20.40 10.97 3.25
N ASP A 13 20.77 10.57 2.02
CA ASP A 13 21.57 11.41 1.14
C ASP A 13 20.85 12.70 0.73
N GLU A 14 19.51 12.64 0.55
CA GLU A 14 18.66 13.81 0.29
C GLU A 14 18.69 14.81 1.44
N ASP A 15 18.57 14.33 2.69
CA ASP A 15 18.39 15.16 3.89
C ASP A 15 19.71 15.62 4.53
N VAL A 16 20.73 14.76 4.51
CA VAL A 16 22.00 15.00 5.24
C VAL A 16 23.09 15.58 4.34
N ARG A 17 23.27 15.07 3.12
CA ARG A 17 24.34 15.49 2.18
C ARG A 17 25.71 15.64 2.85
N SER A 18 26.15 16.92 3.05
CA SER A 18 27.44 17.26 3.60
C SER A 18 27.51 17.26 5.14
N GLY A 19 26.38 17.05 5.83
CA GLY A 19 26.30 16.97 7.29
C GLY A 19 25.08 17.70 7.88
N ASP A 20 24.73 17.34 9.11
CA ASP A 20 23.73 18.03 9.93
C ASP A 20 24.38 19.21 10.68
N VAL A 21 24.38 20.37 10.03
CA VAL A 21 25.02 21.59 10.52
C VAL A 21 24.56 21.96 11.93
N THR A 22 23.27 21.81 12.23
CA THR A 22 22.71 22.13 13.56
C THR A 22 23.26 21.18 14.61
N THR A 23 23.11 19.88 14.39
CA THR A 23 23.56 18.86 15.34
C THR A 23 25.07 18.88 15.52
N GLU A 24 25.83 19.03 14.43
CA GLU A 24 27.30 19.07 14.50
C GLU A 24 27.83 20.27 15.26
N SER A 25 27.17 21.43 15.17
CA SER A 25 27.59 22.65 15.82
C SER A 25 27.16 22.76 17.29
N THR A 26 26.11 22.02 17.70
CA THR A 26 25.48 22.21 19.03
C THR A 26 25.64 21.01 19.96
N VAL A 27 25.85 19.79 19.42
CA VAL A 27 25.85 18.55 20.20
C VAL A 27 27.28 17.98 20.25
N PRO A 28 27.82 17.68 21.44
CA PRO A 28 29.15 17.04 21.57
C PRO A 28 29.18 15.67 20.84
N VAL A 29 30.33 15.34 20.21
CA VAL A 29 30.48 14.07 19.46
C VAL A 29 30.25 12.85 20.34
N GLN A 30 30.62 12.90 21.61
CA GLN A 30 30.49 11.79 22.57
C GLN A 30 29.15 11.74 23.25
N ALA A 31 28.23 12.71 22.99
CA ALA A 31 26.91 12.73 23.61
C ALA A 31 26.11 11.50 23.25
N ARG A 32 25.54 10.87 24.25
CA ARG A 32 24.62 9.75 24.14
C ARG A 32 23.21 10.17 24.55
N ALA A 33 22.21 9.54 23.99
CA ALA A 33 20.81 9.81 24.31
C ALA A 33 19.97 8.55 24.21
N ARG A 34 18.84 8.60 24.88
CA ARG A 34 17.72 7.68 24.68
C ARG A 34 16.65 8.39 23.86
N ALA A 35 16.08 7.71 22.86
CA ALA A 35 14.98 8.23 22.08
C ALA A 35 13.80 7.26 22.11
N ARG A 36 12.59 7.82 22.02
CA ARG A 36 11.34 7.06 21.97
C ARG A 36 10.44 7.59 20.87
N ILE A 37 10.05 6.71 19.94
CA ILE A 37 8.97 7.01 18.98
C ILE A 37 7.65 6.59 19.62
N THR A 38 6.67 7.50 19.60
CA THR A 38 5.34 7.32 20.21
C THR A 38 4.26 7.61 19.19
N GLN A 39 3.29 6.69 19.11
CA GLN A 39 2.05 6.87 18.34
C GLN A 39 1.13 7.86 19.06
N LYS A 40 0.59 8.85 18.34
CA LYS A 40 -0.28 9.93 18.86
C LYS A 40 -1.73 9.82 18.41
N ALA A 41 -2.01 9.04 17.35
CA ALA A 41 -3.35 8.86 16.82
C ALA A 41 -3.66 7.38 16.60
N PRO A 42 -4.94 6.94 16.66
CA PRO A 42 -5.33 5.56 16.41
C PRO A 42 -4.98 5.09 15.01
N GLY A 43 -4.44 3.88 14.90
CA GLY A 43 -4.08 3.29 13.62
C GLY A 43 -3.20 2.07 13.73
N VAL A 44 -2.70 1.62 12.58
CA VAL A 44 -1.83 0.47 12.40
C VAL A 44 -0.41 0.96 12.14
N ILE A 45 0.55 0.49 12.93
CA ILE A 45 1.97 0.78 12.70
C ILE A 45 2.54 -0.20 11.69
N PHE A 46 3.27 0.34 10.71
CA PHE A 46 4.04 -0.41 9.72
C PHE A 46 5.25 0.38 9.21
N GLY A 47 6.39 -0.30 9.00
CA GLY A 47 7.64 0.28 8.52
C GLY A 47 8.73 0.39 9.59
N LEU A 48 8.64 -0.38 10.67
CA LEU A 48 9.66 -0.41 11.73
C LEU A 48 11.02 -0.81 11.19
N ASP A 49 11.09 -1.82 10.30
CA ASP A 49 12.35 -2.24 9.68
C ASP A 49 13.03 -1.08 8.95
N VAL A 50 12.25 -0.24 8.25
CA VAL A 50 12.77 0.92 7.50
C VAL A 50 13.25 2.00 8.46
N ALA A 51 12.48 2.27 9.53
CA ALA A 51 12.87 3.26 10.55
C ALA A 51 14.14 2.83 11.31
N GLU A 52 14.27 1.56 11.66
CA GLU A 52 15.48 1.02 12.28
C GLU A 52 16.69 1.11 11.36
N GLU A 53 16.52 0.81 10.06
CA GLU A 53 17.57 0.89 9.06
C GLU A 53 18.10 2.32 8.92
N VAL A 54 17.25 3.35 9.02
CA VAL A 54 17.69 4.76 9.05
C VAL A 54 18.69 4.99 10.19
N PHE A 55 18.33 4.57 11.40
CA PHE A 55 19.20 4.79 12.56
C PHE A 55 20.46 3.92 12.53
N ARG A 56 20.39 2.67 12.07
CA ARG A 56 21.54 1.78 11.93
C ARG A 56 22.55 2.26 10.89
N ASN A 57 22.09 2.92 9.83
CA ASN A 57 22.99 3.55 8.85
C ASN A 57 23.81 4.69 9.47
N LEU A 58 23.24 5.42 10.43
CA LEU A 58 23.90 6.56 11.11
C LEU A 58 24.71 6.12 12.34
N ASP A 59 24.28 5.08 13.03
CA ASP A 59 24.93 4.49 14.21
C ASP A 59 24.80 2.96 14.18
N PRO A 60 25.79 2.22 13.66
CA PRO A 60 25.74 0.75 13.63
C PRO A 60 25.64 0.09 15.01
N ASP A 61 26.08 0.77 16.07
CA ASP A 61 26.08 0.28 17.44
C ASP A 61 24.82 0.67 18.23
N ILE A 62 23.82 1.27 17.58
CA ILE A 62 22.58 1.70 18.23
C ILE A 62 21.81 0.50 18.80
N GLU A 63 21.38 0.62 20.03
CA GLU A 63 20.47 -0.36 20.67
C GLU A 63 19.03 0.03 20.35
N ILE A 64 18.25 -0.90 19.76
CA ILE A 64 16.85 -0.66 19.36
C ILE A 64 15.95 -1.73 19.98
N THR A 65 14.87 -1.28 20.60
CA THR A 65 13.84 -2.16 21.20
C THR A 65 12.47 -1.82 20.62
N ARG A 66 11.84 -2.77 19.91
CA ARG A 66 10.45 -2.67 19.49
C ARG A 66 9.53 -2.88 20.68
N ARG A 67 8.53 -1.99 20.85
CA ARG A 67 7.53 -2.07 21.91
C ARG A 67 6.23 -2.69 21.43
N ILE A 68 6.13 -2.96 20.13
CA ILE A 68 4.94 -3.49 19.47
C ILE A 68 5.30 -4.45 18.34
N ALA A 69 4.33 -5.28 17.94
CA ALA A 69 4.29 -5.92 16.63
C ALA A 69 3.62 -4.98 15.60
N GLU A 70 3.96 -5.14 14.33
CA GLU A 70 3.31 -4.43 13.23
C GLU A 70 1.99 -5.09 12.83
N GLY A 71 1.11 -4.34 12.15
CA GLY A 71 -0.12 -4.86 11.56
C GLY A 71 -1.33 -4.88 12.51
N GLU A 72 -1.17 -4.53 13.78
CA GLU A 72 -2.26 -4.50 14.74
C GLU A 72 -2.78 -3.06 14.94
N TRP A 73 -4.12 -2.92 15.08
CA TRP A 73 -4.74 -1.64 15.41
C TRP A 73 -4.43 -1.25 16.85
N ARG A 74 -4.02 0.00 17.06
CA ARG A 74 -3.70 0.56 18.38
C ARG A 74 -4.23 1.98 18.50
N GLU A 75 -4.53 2.40 19.73
CA GLU A 75 -4.99 3.76 20.00
C GLU A 75 -3.84 4.76 20.10
N ASN A 76 -2.76 4.40 20.81
CA ASN A 76 -1.57 5.23 21.04
C ASN A 76 -0.47 4.43 21.77
N GLY A 77 0.64 5.10 22.08
CA GLY A 77 1.68 4.60 22.99
C GLY A 77 3.03 4.40 22.33
N PRO A 78 4.03 3.89 23.10
CA PRO A 78 5.39 3.69 22.61
C PRO A 78 5.44 2.64 21.51
N VAL A 79 6.22 2.92 20.47
CA VAL A 79 6.41 2.10 19.28
C VAL A 79 7.82 1.52 19.24
N LEU A 80 8.83 2.40 19.38
CA LEU A 80 10.24 2.09 19.29
C LEU A 80 11.01 2.85 20.37
N GLU A 81 11.94 2.17 21.05
CA GLU A 81 12.89 2.81 21.95
C GLU A 81 14.30 2.53 21.47
N MET A 82 15.16 3.53 21.61
CA MET A 82 16.54 3.49 21.08
C MET A 82 17.50 4.12 22.07
N GLU A 83 18.74 3.60 22.13
CA GLU A 83 19.83 4.21 22.87
C GLU A 83 21.10 4.18 22.02
N GLY A 84 21.74 5.34 21.84
CA GLY A 84 22.88 5.46 20.95
C GLY A 84 23.52 6.85 20.96
N ARG A 85 24.30 7.16 19.93
CA ARG A 85 24.90 8.48 19.74
C ARG A 85 23.81 9.52 19.52
N ALA A 86 23.81 10.59 20.34
CA ALA A 86 22.79 11.64 20.27
C ALA A 86 22.72 12.28 18.87
N ARG A 87 23.88 12.48 18.22
CA ARG A 87 23.93 13.01 16.85
C ARG A 87 23.19 12.13 15.84
N ALA A 88 23.38 10.81 15.90
CA ALA A 88 22.70 9.88 14.99
C ALA A 88 21.19 9.85 15.19
N LEU A 89 20.73 9.91 16.45
CA LEU A 89 19.32 9.98 16.78
C LEU A 89 18.65 11.25 16.25
N LEU A 90 19.31 12.40 16.39
CA LEU A 90 18.80 13.69 15.91
C LEU A 90 18.79 13.76 14.38
N THR A 91 19.88 13.36 13.73
CA THR A 91 20.00 13.39 12.27
C THR A 91 19.00 12.43 11.59
N GLY A 92 18.77 11.25 12.18
CA GLY A 92 17.87 10.24 11.61
C GLY A 92 16.39 10.47 11.88
N GLU A 93 16.04 11.29 12.86
CA GLU A 93 14.67 11.49 13.35
C GLU A 93 13.66 11.73 12.23
N ARG A 94 13.90 12.76 11.40
CA ARG A 94 12.92 13.19 10.40
C ARG A 94 12.74 12.16 9.32
N THR A 95 13.82 11.60 8.80
CA THR A 95 13.79 10.57 7.77
C THR A 95 13.07 9.31 8.26
N ALA A 96 13.38 8.83 9.47
CA ALA A 96 12.72 7.67 10.07
C ALA A 96 11.23 7.91 10.30
N LEU A 97 10.85 9.07 10.85
CA LEU A 97 9.45 9.43 11.05
C LEU A 97 8.69 9.58 9.72
N ASN A 98 9.29 10.13 8.67
CA ASN A 98 8.65 10.28 7.38
C ASN A 98 8.25 8.92 6.78
N PHE A 99 9.14 7.93 6.81
CA PHE A 99 8.82 6.58 6.37
C PHE A 99 7.74 5.94 7.26
N LEU A 100 7.94 5.96 8.57
CA LEU A 100 7.04 5.29 9.51
C LEU A 100 5.63 5.89 9.48
N GLN A 101 5.51 7.21 9.46
CA GLN A 101 4.24 7.93 9.36
C GLN A 101 3.51 7.65 8.06
N ARG A 102 4.24 7.65 6.93
CA ARG A 102 3.69 7.37 5.61
C ARG A 102 3.16 5.95 5.50
N LEU A 103 3.99 4.96 5.83
CA LEU A 103 3.65 3.55 5.70
C LEU A 103 2.55 3.14 6.70
N SER A 104 2.61 3.64 7.94
CA SER A 104 1.55 3.46 8.93
C SER A 104 0.23 4.10 8.49
N GLY A 105 0.29 5.23 7.80
CA GLY A 105 -0.89 5.87 7.20
C GLY A 105 -1.56 5.00 6.15
N VAL A 106 -0.79 4.37 5.26
CA VAL A 106 -1.27 3.40 4.25
C VAL A 106 -1.93 2.19 4.94
N ALA A 107 -1.24 1.58 5.92
CA ALA A 107 -1.76 0.44 6.67
C ALA A 107 -3.06 0.81 7.43
N THR A 108 -3.09 1.98 8.07
CA THR A 108 -4.26 2.48 8.81
C THR A 108 -5.47 2.70 7.92
N LEU A 109 -5.29 3.35 6.76
CA LEU A 109 -6.40 3.56 5.81
C LEU A 109 -6.89 2.23 5.26
N THR A 110 -5.98 1.30 4.99
CA THR A 110 -6.34 -0.04 4.53
C THR A 110 -7.16 -0.79 5.58
N ALA A 111 -6.73 -0.78 6.85
CA ALA A 111 -7.48 -1.42 7.94
C ALA A 111 -8.90 -0.86 8.08
N ARG A 112 -9.08 0.44 7.94
CA ARG A 112 -10.42 1.08 7.93
C ARG A 112 -11.27 0.63 6.74
N CYS A 113 -10.67 0.49 5.55
CA CYS A 113 -11.37 -0.01 4.37
C CYS A 113 -11.78 -1.48 4.53
N VAL A 114 -10.91 -2.32 5.07
CA VAL A 114 -11.20 -3.73 5.36
C VAL A 114 -12.32 -3.84 6.38
N GLN A 115 -12.27 -3.08 7.46
CA GLN A 115 -13.34 -3.01 8.47
C GLN A 115 -14.68 -2.58 7.87
N ALA A 116 -14.69 -1.61 6.95
CA ALA A 116 -15.92 -1.13 6.32
C ALA A 116 -16.66 -2.22 5.51
N VAL A 117 -15.94 -3.21 4.99
CA VAL A 117 -16.52 -4.32 4.20
C VAL A 117 -16.62 -5.63 4.97
N GLU A 118 -16.37 -5.61 6.27
CA GLU A 118 -16.41 -6.81 7.12
C GLU A 118 -17.77 -7.54 7.01
N GLY A 119 -17.73 -8.88 6.93
CA GLY A 119 -18.92 -9.74 6.80
C GLY A 119 -19.52 -9.79 5.39
N THR A 120 -18.98 -9.10 4.38
CA THR A 120 -19.47 -9.15 2.99
C THR A 120 -18.73 -10.20 2.13
N GLY A 121 -17.58 -10.67 2.54
CA GLY A 121 -16.72 -11.56 1.77
C GLY A 121 -15.84 -10.84 0.73
N VAL A 122 -16.01 -9.53 0.55
CA VAL A 122 -15.23 -8.72 -0.40
C VAL A 122 -13.81 -8.51 0.12
N ARG A 123 -12.82 -8.56 -0.79
CA ARG A 123 -11.42 -8.22 -0.50
C ARG A 123 -11.09 -6.83 -1.04
N ILE A 124 -10.38 -6.05 -0.23
CA ILE A 124 -9.87 -4.71 -0.61
C ILE A 124 -8.52 -4.86 -1.29
N LEU A 125 -8.39 -4.29 -2.48
CA LEU A 125 -7.17 -4.30 -3.28
C LEU A 125 -6.51 -2.93 -3.32
N ASP A 126 -5.18 -2.93 -3.37
CA ASP A 126 -4.40 -1.77 -3.79
C ASP A 126 -4.41 -1.61 -5.33
N THR A 127 -3.61 -0.69 -5.82
CA THR A 127 -3.42 -0.45 -7.25
C THR A 127 -1.94 -0.16 -7.56
N ARG A 128 -1.61 0.13 -8.83
CA ARG A 128 -0.29 0.63 -9.23
C ARG A 128 -0.15 2.15 -9.10
N LYS A 129 -1.14 2.85 -8.54
CA LYS A 129 -1.10 4.30 -8.24
C LYS A 129 -0.33 4.54 -6.94
N THR A 130 0.97 4.26 -6.95
CA THR A 130 1.87 4.31 -5.79
C THR A 130 2.85 5.47 -5.91
N THR A 131 3.42 5.89 -4.79
CA THR A 131 4.54 6.83 -4.77
C THR A 131 5.72 6.24 -5.55
N PRO A 132 6.30 6.96 -6.54
CA PRO A 132 7.45 6.47 -7.29
C PRO A 132 8.59 6.03 -6.36
N GLY A 133 9.10 4.81 -6.59
CA GLY A 133 10.17 4.21 -5.77
C GLY A 133 9.72 3.56 -4.46
N LEU A 134 8.48 3.80 -3.98
CA LEU A 134 7.99 3.25 -2.71
C LEU A 134 6.97 2.11 -2.87
N ARG A 135 6.73 1.62 -4.10
CA ARG A 135 5.65 0.65 -4.36
C ARG A 135 5.71 -0.59 -3.49
N ASP A 136 6.87 -1.20 -3.35
CA ASP A 136 7.02 -2.44 -2.57
C ASP A 136 6.69 -2.21 -1.10
N LEU A 137 7.13 -1.08 -0.54
CA LEU A 137 6.83 -0.70 0.85
C LEU A 137 5.35 -0.35 1.05
N GLU A 138 4.75 0.41 0.12
CA GLU A 138 3.33 0.76 0.21
C GLU A 138 2.42 -0.47 0.04
N LYS A 139 2.77 -1.40 -0.85
CA LYS A 139 2.05 -2.68 -1.00
C LYS A 139 2.19 -3.57 0.25
N ALA A 140 3.36 -3.62 0.85
CA ALA A 140 3.56 -4.32 2.12
C ALA A 140 2.73 -3.68 3.25
N ALA A 141 2.63 -2.35 3.29
CA ALA A 141 1.77 -1.63 4.23
C ALA A 141 0.28 -1.93 4.02
N VAL A 142 -0.17 -2.07 2.77
CA VAL A 142 -1.55 -2.51 2.45
C VAL A 142 -1.79 -3.92 3.00
N ALA A 143 -0.87 -4.86 2.79
CA ALA A 143 -0.99 -6.20 3.33
C ALA A 143 -1.03 -6.21 4.87
N ALA A 144 -0.19 -5.40 5.52
CA ALA A 144 -0.18 -5.23 6.98
C ALA A 144 -1.51 -4.67 7.52
N GLY A 145 -2.19 -3.80 6.75
CA GLY A 145 -3.53 -3.30 7.06
C GLY A 145 -4.67 -4.29 6.77
N GLY A 146 -4.36 -5.54 6.38
CA GLY A 146 -5.35 -6.58 6.06
C GLY A 146 -5.90 -6.53 4.63
N GLY A 147 -5.38 -5.65 3.76
CA GLY A 147 -5.70 -5.62 2.34
C GLY A 147 -5.01 -6.72 1.54
N THR A 148 -5.36 -6.81 0.28
CA THR A 148 -4.75 -7.75 -0.68
C THR A 148 -4.04 -6.94 -1.77
N ASN A 149 -2.88 -7.38 -2.20
CA ASN A 149 -2.16 -6.72 -3.28
C ASN A 149 -2.74 -7.10 -4.65
N HIS A 150 -3.05 -6.11 -5.47
CA HIS A 150 -3.21 -6.26 -6.92
C HIS A 150 -1.82 -6.46 -7.54
N ARG A 151 -1.72 -6.68 -8.86
CA ARG A 151 -0.44 -6.84 -9.56
C ARG A 151 0.57 -5.77 -9.16
N ALA A 152 1.82 -6.21 -8.96
CA ALA A 152 2.92 -5.33 -8.55
C ALA A 152 3.46 -4.49 -9.72
N GLY A 153 3.45 -5.05 -10.94
CA GLY A 153 4.01 -4.39 -12.11
C GLY A 153 3.23 -4.61 -13.39
N LEU A 154 3.94 -4.57 -14.50
CA LEU A 154 3.40 -4.89 -15.83
C LEU A 154 3.76 -6.33 -16.25
N TYR A 155 4.47 -7.06 -15.38
CA TYR A 155 5.09 -8.35 -15.66
C TYR A 155 4.41 -9.54 -14.95
N ASP A 156 3.61 -9.30 -13.92
CA ASP A 156 3.06 -10.34 -13.03
C ASP A 156 1.57 -10.64 -13.23
N ALA A 157 0.84 -9.80 -13.96
CA ALA A 157 -0.52 -10.08 -14.44
C ALA A 157 -0.89 -9.19 -15.63
N ILE A 158 -1.80 -9.68 -16.45
CA ILE A 158 -2.36 -8.96 -17.60
C ILE A 158 -3.58 -8.15 -17.10
N LEU A 159 -3.63 -6.86 -17.43
CA LEU A 159 -4.81 -6.02 -17.29
C LEU A 159 -5.05 -5.31 -18.63
N ILE A 160 -6.07 -5.77 -19.34
CA ILE A 160 -6.52 -5.19 -20.60
C ILE A 160 -7.36 -3.95 -20.26
N LYS A 161 -6.96 -2.80 -20.75
CA LYS A 161 -7.68 -1.53 -20.62
C LYS A 161 -8.32 -1.12 -21.93
N GLU A 162 -9.23 -0.12 -21.88
CA GLU A 162 -9.94 0.38 -23.05
C GLU A 162 -9.04 0.60 -24.28
N ASN A 163 -7.87 1.23 -24.09
CA ASN A 163 -6.95 1.50 -25.19
C ASN A 163 -6.31 0.22 -25.75
N HIS A 164 -6.07 -0.79 -24.92
CA HIS A 164 -5.59 -2.09 -25.39
C HIS A 164 -6.65 -2.78 -26.23
N ALA A 165 -7.91 -2.79 -25.78
CA ALA A 165 -9.03 -3.38 -26.51
C ALA A 165 -9.25 -2.68 -27.86
N ALA A 166 -9.25 -1.35 -27.88
CA ALA A 166 -9.41 -0.57 -29.10
C ALA A 166 -8.31 -0.88 -30.14
N LEU A 167 -7.06 -0.94 -29.72
CA LEU A 167 -5.92 -1.25 -30.59
C LEU A 167 -5.86 -2.72 -31.01
N ALA A 168 -6.41 -3.62 -30.22
CA ALA A 168 -6.43 -5.05 -30.54
C ALA A 168 -7.53 -5.43 -31.56
N GLY A 169 -8.59 -4.61 -31.69
CA GLY A 169 -9.76 -4.86 -32.52
C GLY A 169 -11.00 -5.32 -31.74
N GLY A 170 -11.09 -4.98 -30.43
CA GLY A 170 -12.18 -5.29 -29.52
C GLY A 170 -11.73 -6.06 -28.28
N ILE A 171 -12.63 -6.14 -27.28
CA ILE A 171 -12.39 -6.82 -26.00
C ILE A 171 -12.09 -8.30 -26.19
N ALA A 172 -12.93 -9.00 -26.96
CA ALA A 172 -12.78 -10.45 -27.22
C ALA A 172 -11.45 -10.76 -27.88
N GLU A 173 -11.05 -9.98 -28.88
CA GLU A 173 -9.78 -10.18 -29.60
C GLU A 173 -8.57 -9.86 -28.71
N ALA A 174 -8.68 -8.84 -27.83
CA ALA A 174 -7.65 -8.50 -26.86
C ALA A 174 -7.44 -9.64 -25.84
N ILE A 175 -8.54 -10.20 -25.29
CA ILE A 175 -8.51 -11.36 -24.39
C ILE A 175 -7.84 -12.56 -25.06
N ARG A 176 -8.30 -12.93 -26.28
CA ARG A 176 -7.73 -14.05 -27.02
C ARG A 176 -6.24 -13.92 -27.26
N LYS A 177 -5.79 -12.75 -27.74
CA LYS A 177 -4.35 -12.48 -27.99
C LYS A 177 -3.53 -12.52 -26.70
N ALA A 178 -4.03 -11.91 -25.64
CA ALA A 178 -3.34 -11.86 -24.35
C ALA A 178 -3.18 -13.26 -23.74
N HIS A 179 -4.25 -14.04 -23.70
CA HIS A 179 -4.20 -15.42 -23.19
C HIS A 179 -3.30 -16.31 -24.03
N GLN A 180 -3.32 -16.18 -25.35
CA GLN A 180 -2.43 -16.95 -26.23
C GLN A 180 -0.96 -16.61 -26.05
N ALA A 181 -0.65 -15.32 -25.81
CA ALA A 181 0.73 -14.85 -25.62
C ALA A 181 1.31 -15.22 -24.24
N ALA A 182 0.48 -15.27 -23.19
CA ALA A 182 0.91 -15.52 -21.81
C ALA A 182 -0.13 -16.35 -21.02
N PRO A 183 -0.34 -17.62 -21.35
CA PRO A 183 -1.43 -18.44 -20.79
C PRO A 183 -1.28 -18.76 -19.30
N GLY A 184 -0.08 -18.54 -18.73
CA GLY A 184 0.20 -18.76 -17.31
C GLY A 184 0.00 -17.53 -16.41
N LEU A 185 -0.29 -16.36 -16.97
CA LEU A 185 -0.51 -15.16 -16.18
C LEU A 185 -2.00 -14.95 -15.88
N PRO A 186 -2.35 -14.45 -14.67
CA PRO A 186 -3.70 -13.96 -14.39
C PRO A 186 -4.12 -12.93 -15.44
N LEU A 187 -5.36 -13.03 -15.91
CA LEU A 187 -5.89 -12.14 -16.94
C LEU A 187 -7.13 -11.40 -16.41
N GLU A 188 -7.07 -10.09 -16.52
CA GLU A 188 -8.13 -9.18 -16.15
C GLU A 188 -8.44 -8.22 -17.30
N VAL A 189 -9.72 -7.85 -17.45
CA VAL A 189 -10.17 -6.88 -18.45
C VAL A 189 -11.06 -5.83 -17.81
N GLU A 190 -10.80 -4.56 -18.13
CA GLU A 190 -11.56 -3.40 -17.68
C GLU A 190 -12.77 -3.19 -18.60
N CYS A 191 -13.98 -3.17 -18.01
CA CYS A 191 -15.26 -2.98 -18.67
C CYS A 191 -15.98 -1.75 -18.10
N ARG A 192 -16.52 -0.88 -18.96
CA ARG A 192 -17.17 0.39 -18.58
C ARG A 192 -18.70 0.32 -18.62
N ASN A 193 -19.25 -0.75 -19.17
CA ASN A 193 -20.69 -0.98 -19.26
C ASN A 193 -21.01 -2.48 -19.35
N LEU A 194 -22.30 -2.81 -19.19
CA LEU A 194 -22.77 -4.20 -19.15
C LEU A 194 -22.59 -4.95 -20.48
N ALA A 195 -22.62 -4.26 -21.62
CA ALA A 195 -22.38 -4.90 -22.92
C ALA A 195 -20.91 -5.36 -23.04
N GLU A 196 -19.96 -4.55 -22.56
CA GLU A 196 -18.55 -4.93 -22.47
C GLU A 196 -18.35 -6.10 -21.50
N VAL A 197 -19.12 -6.18 -20.39
CA VAL A 197 -19.11 -7.32 -19.47
C VAL A 197 -19.56 -8.61 -20.16
N ASP A 198 -20.65 -8.56 -20.92
CA ASP A 198 -21.17 -9.74 -21.65
C ASP A 198 -20.16 -10.21 -22.71
N GLU A 199 -19.51 -9.29 -23.45
CA GLU A 199 -18.45 -9.62 -24.42
C GLU A 199 -17.23 -10.24 -23.73
N ALA A 200 -16.76 -9.61 -22.65
CA ALA A 200 -15.60 -10.09 -21.89
C ALA A 200 -15.85 -11.49 -21.29
N LEU A 201 -17.02 -11.71 -20.71
CA LEU A 201 -17.40 -13.00 -20.15
C LEU A 201 -17.43 -14.10 -21.21
N SER A 202 -18.07 -13.83 -22.36
CA SER A 202 -18.13 -14.80 -23.47
C SER A 202 -16.74 -15.19 -23.99
N ALA A 203 -15.78 -14.25 -23.97
CA ALA A 203 -14.42 -14.49 -24.46
C ALA A 203 -13.51 -15.13 -23.40
N GLY A 204 -13.77 -14.91 -22.11
CA GLY A 204 -12.84 -15.23 -21.03
C GLY A 204 -13.32 -16.28 -20.02
N GLU A 205 -14.58 -16.70 -20.02
CA GLU A 205 -15.15 -17.59 -18.98
C GLU A 205 -14.44 -18.97 -18.89
N ALA A 206 -13.80 -19.42 -19.94
CA ALA A 206 -13.02 -20.65 -19.96
C ALA A 206 -11.60 -20.48 -19.40
N ILE A 207 -11.15 -19.26 -19.13
CA ILE A 207 -9.81 -18.94 -18.61
C ILE A 207 -9.83 -19.04 -17.09
N THR A 208 -9.00 -19.90 -16.54
CA THR A 208 -8.92 -20.07 -15.08
C THR A 208 -8.43 -18.79 -14.41
N GLY A 209 -9.17 -18.32 -13.41
CA GLY A 209 -8.83 -17.09 -12.67
C GLY A 209 -9.08 -15.80 -13.47
N PHE A 210 -9.96 -15.87 -14.48
CA PHE A 210 -10.37 -14.70 -15.25
C PHE A 210 -11.12 -13.70 -14.38
N ARG A 211 -10.77 -12.42 -14.50
CA ARG A 211 -11.38 -11.33 -13.76
C ARG A 211 -11.88 -10.24 -14.68
N ILE A 212 -13.03 -9.67 -14.34
CA ILE A 212 -13.61 -8.51 -15.01
C ILE A 212 -13.60 -7.34 -14.01
N LEU A 213 -12.88 -6.27 -14.35
CA LEU A 213 -12.88 -5.02 -13.61
C LEU A 213 -14.00 -4.12 -14.13
N LEU A 214 -14.90 -3.73 -13.24
CA LEU A 214 -16.07 -2.89 -13.48
C LEU A 214 -15.69 -1.44 -13.16
N ASP A 215 -15.36 -0.66 -14.20
CA ASP A 215 -14.81 0.69 -14.03
C ASP A 215 -15.91 1.75 -13.95
N ASN A 216 -15.97 2.47 -12.84
CA ASN A 216 -16.89 3.58 -12.59
C ASN A 216 -18.39 3.23 -12.76
N MET A 217 -18.77 1.98 -12.49
CA MET A 217 -20.17 1.56 -12.53
C MET A 217 -20.92 1.94 -11.24
N THR A 218 -22.20 2.29 -11.39
CA THR A 218 -23.10 2.55 -10.26
C THR A 218 -23.40 1.26 -9.48
N PRO A 219 -23.81 1.31 -8.19
CA PRO A 219 -24.18 0.12 -7.42
C PRO A 219 -25.24 -0.74 -8.10
N ALA A 220 -26.21 -0.14 -8.80
CA ALA A 220 -27.21 -0.86 -9.57
C ALA A 220 -26.59 -1.64 -10.74
N GLN A 221 -25.68 -1.04 -11.48
CA GLN A 221 -24.95 -1.70 -12.57
C GLN A 221 -24.02 -2.81 -12.04
N LEU A 222 -23.35 -2.59 -10.90
CA LEU A 222 -22.54 -3.62 -10.25
C LEU A 222 -23.38 -4.83 -9.86
N THR A 223 -24.56 -4.62 -9.25
CA THR A 223 -25.49 -5.70 -8.91
C THR A 223 -25.94 -6.45 -10.15
N GLU A 224 -26.27 -5.74 -11.23
CA GLU A 224 -26.66 -6.37 -12.49
C GLU A 224 -25.51 -7.17 -13.12
N ALA A 225 -24.26 -6.64 -13.08
CA ALA A 225 -23.09 -7.37 -13.55
C ALA A 225 -22.86 -8.66 -12.75
N VAL A 226 -23.02 -8.62 -11.42
CA VAL A 226 -22.93 -9.82 -10.55
C VAL A 226 -23.95 -10.87 -10.96
N GLN A 227 -25.20 -10.48 -11.21
CA GLN A 227 -26.25 -11.38 -11.66
C GLN A 227 -25.95 -12.00 -13.04
N ARG A 228 -25.48 -11.18 -14.00
CA ARG A 228 -25.13 -11.64 -15.35
C ARG A 228 -23.96 -12.61 -15.34
N VAL A 229 -22.90 -12.29 -14.58
CA VAL A 229 -21.71 -13.11 -14.51
C VAL A 229 -21.96 -14.42 -13.73
N ALA A 230 -22.79 -14.39 -12.69
CA ALA A 230 -23.26 -15.57 -11.95
C ALA A 230 -22.11 -16.52 -11.52
N GLY A 231 -20.99 -15.97 -11.07
CA GLY A 231 -19.81 -16.73 -10.60
C GLY A 231 -18.91 -17.34 -11.68
N ARG A 232 -19.17 -17.08 -12.98
CA ARG A 232 -18.31 -17.57 -14.08
C ARG A 232 -16.98 -16.85 -14.23
N ALA A 233 -16.85 -15.66 -13.62
CA ALA A 233 -15.61 -14.90 -13.52
C ALA A 233 -15.57 -14.18 -12.18
N GLU A 234 -14.38 -13.78 -11.71
CA GLU A 234 -14.24 -12.86 -10.57
C GLU A 234 -14.59 -11.43 -11.00
N LEU A 235 -15.23 -10.67 -10.12
CA LEU A 235 -15.61 -9.29 -10.37
C LEU A 235 -14.87 -8.34 -9.42
N GLU A 236 -14.27 -7.30 -9.99
CA GLU A 236 -13.61 -6.23 -9.25
C GLU A 236 -14.30 -4.90 -9.53
N ALA A 237 -14.76 -4.19 -8.49
CA ALA A 237 -15.25 -2.83 -8.63
C ALA A 237 -14.09 -1.83 -8.50
N SER A 238 -14.05 -0.83 -9.38
CA SER A 238 -13.02 0.21 -9.42
C SER A 238 -13.60 1.57 -9.81
N GLY A 239 -12.89 2.64 -9.46
CA GLY A 239 -13.25 4.02 -9.83
C GLY A 239 -14.06 4.74 -8.74
N GLY A 240 -13.58 5.93 -8.31
CA GLY A 240 -14.28 6.81 -7.37
C GLY A 240 -14.60 6.24 -5.99
N VAL A 241 -13.97 5.13 -5.59
CA VAL A 241 -14.25 4.46 -4.31
C VAL A 241 -13.72 5.28 -3.14
N THR A 242 -14.59 5.53 -2.16
CA THR A 242 -14.27 6.22 -0.91
C THR A 242 -14.67 5.36 0.28
N LEU A 243 -14.16 5.67 1.48
CA LEU A 243 -14.52 4.95 2.70
C LEU A 243 -16.04 4.94 2.95
N GLN A 244 -16.75 6.01 2.55
CA GLN A 244 -18.19 6.15 2.70
C GLN A 244 -18.98 5.27 1.75
N THR A 245 -18.48 5.03 0.52
CA THR A 245 -19.15 4.23 -0.52
C THR A 245 -18.82 2.74 -0.48
N LEU A 246 -17.76 2.35 0.24
CA LEU A 246 -17.26 0.98 0.28
C LEU A 246 -18.32 -0.04 0.66
N ARG A 247 -19.11 0.22 1.71
CA ARG A 247 -20.11 -0.72 2.21
C ARG A 247 -21.22 -0.98 1.18
N GLU A 248 -21.70 0.06 0.53
CA GLU A 248 -22.71 -0.05 -0.53
C GLU A 248 -22.19 -0.87 -1.73
N ILE A 249 -20.96 -0.57 -2.17
CA ILE A 249 -20.32 -1.33 -3.26
C ILE A 249 -20.13 -2.80 -2.86
N ALA A 250 -19.67 -3.08 -1.65
CA ALA A 250 -19.46 -4.43 -1.18
C ALA A 250 -20.78 -5.26 -1.11
N GLN A 251 -21.90 -4.62 -0.83
CA GLN A 251 -23.23 -5.26 -0.79
C GLN A 251 -23.76 -5.64 -2.18
N THR A 252 -23.17 -5.19 -3.27
CA THR A 252 -23.55 -5.58 -4.64
C THR A 252 -23.16 -7.02 -4.98
N GLY A 253 -22.25 -7.63 -4.22
CA GLY A 253 -21.80 -9.01 -4.42
C GLY A 253 -20.55 -9.17 -5.29
N VAL A 254 -19.80 -8.10 -5.58
CA VAL A 254 -18.49 -8.18 -6.23
C VAL A 254 -17.49 -8.91 -5.33
N ASN A 255 -16.44 -9.49 -5.91
CA ASN A 255 -15.41 -10.23 -5.16
C ASN A 255 -14.34 -9.30 -4.59
N PHE A 256 -14.04 -8.22 -5.32
CA PHE A 256 -12.97 -7.29 -4.98
C PHE A 256 -13.40 -5.84 -5.16
N ILE A 257 -12.77 -4.97 -4.39
CA ILE A 257 -12.84 -3.51 -4.58
C ILE A 257 -11.43 -2.96 -4.57
N SER A 258 -11.00 -2.35 -5.68
CA SER A 258 -9.70 -1.68 -5.75
C SER A 258 -9.82 -0.22 -5.35
N VAL A 259 -8.94 0.21 -4.43
CA VAL A 259 -8.95 1.54 -3.83
C VAL A 259 -7.60 2.21 -4.04
N GLY A 260 -7.49 3.05 -5.06
CA GLY A 260 -6.25 3.77 -5.36
C GLY A 260 -5.81 4.70 -4.22
N ALA A 261 -6.77 5.27 -3.49
CA ALA A 261 -6.51 6.18 -2.37
C ALA A 261 -5.66 5.56 -1.25
N LEU A 262 -5.63 4.22 -1.11
CA LEU A 262 -4.79 3.54 -0.13
C LEU A 262 -3.32 3.94 -0.23
N THR A 263 -2.84 4.16 -1.44
CA THR A 263 -1.42 4.43 -1.69
C THR A 263 -1.15 5.86 -2.15
N HIS A 264 -2.04 6.49 -2.94
CA HIS A 264 -1.78 7.86 -3.40
C HIS A 264 -2.33 8.97 -2.50
N SER A 265 -3.26 8.68 -1.57
CA SER A 265 -3.94 9.71 -0.75
C SER A 265 -4.10 9.32 0.74
N ALA A 266 -3.40 8.30 1.22
CA ALA A 266 -3.42 7.97 2.64
C ALA A 266 -2.82 9.11 3.47
N PRO A 267 -3.51 9.63 4.50
CA PRO A 267 -2.94 10.58 5.43
C PRO A 267 -1.83 9.90 6.26
N ALA A 268 -0.76 10.63 6.53
CA ALA A 268 0.29 10.15 7.44
C ALA A 268 -0.28 9.93 8.84
N LEU A 269 0.17 8.85 9.51
CA LEU A 269 -0.19 8.61 10.91
C LEU A 269 0.65 9.51 11.82
N ASP A 270 0.03 10.13 12.82
CA ASP A 270 0.74 11.04 13.73
C ASP A 270 1.63 10.26 14.71
N LEU A 271 2.95 10.48 14.57
CA LEU A 271 4.02 9.92 15.40
C LEU A 271 5.00 11.02 15.79
N SER A 272 5.57 10.92 16.97
CA SER A 272 6.63 11.82 17.43
C SER A 272 7.81 11.06 18.01
N LEU A 273 9.00 11.63 17.89
CA LEU A 273 10.20 11.18 18.59
C LEU A 273 10.48 12.16 19.75
N LEU A 274 10.75 11.60 20.92
CA LEU A 274 11.26 12.33 22.09
C LEU A 274 12.64 11.80 22.41
N LEU A 275 13.57 12.72 22.71
CA LEU A 275 14.96 12.41 23.04
C LEU A 275 15.29 12.91 24.43
N GLU A 276 15.97 12.06 25.22
CA GLU A 276 16.46 12.35 26.57
C GLU A 276 17.96 12.15 26.61
N PRO A 277 18.77 13.17 26.97
CA PRO A 277 20.21 13.02 27.12
C PRO A 277 20.55 12.00 28.20
N LEU A 278 21.57 11.18 27.95
CA LEU A 278 22.20 10.32 28.97
C LEU A 278 23.40 11.09 29.56
N LEU A 279 23.36 11.28 30.87
CA LEU A 279 24.39 11.99 31.63
C LEU A 279 25.59 11.08 31.91
#